data_3303f08b4a3d23ce3a2d4d0c3bb09dca
#
_entry.id   3303f08b4a3d23ce3a2d4d0c3bb09dca
#
_cell.length_a   1.000
_cell.length_b   1.000
_cell.length_c   1.000
_cell.angle_alpha   90.00
_cell.angle_beta   90.00
_cell.angle_gamma   90.00
#
_symmetry.space_group_name_H-M   'P 1'
#
loop_
_entity.id
_entity.type
_entity.pdbx_description
1 polymer ?
#
loop_
_entity_poly.entity_id
_entity_poly.type
_entity_poly.pdbx_seq_one_letter_code
_entity_poly.pdbx_strand_id
1 'polypeptide(L)'
;MSMKPYNQEQTKKEQVEEMFDNIAPNYDKLNHIISFNLDRIWRRRVMRIVRRSKATKIMDVATGTGDLAIAIAKRIDRTQILGVDLSEEMLAVARRKVHKQGLEERIMLEKGDAENLHMVETGSIDAATVAFGVRNFENLEGGLKEIHRTLREGGKFVVLELSVPKNRFIRWFYAQYSHRILPGIGAMISKDKQAYVYLPESIDEFPAPERFVEILKGVGFKDVKRRKQSFGVAHIYEAVK
;
A
#
# COMPACT_ATOMS: atom_id res chain seq x y z
N MET A 1 -22.17 3.59 1.42
CA MET A 1 -21.45 4.30 0.36
C MET A 1 -19.98 4.27 0.72
N SER A 2 -19.10 3.99 -0.24
CA SER A 2 -17.66 3.99 0.02
C SER A 2 -17.17 5.41 0.31
N MET A 3 -16.32 5.58 1.33
CA MET A 3 -15.71 6.87 1.70
C MET A 3 -14.89 7.44 0.55
N LYS A 4 -15.06 8.73 0.27
CA LYS A 4 -14.38 9.46 -0.80
C LYS A 4 -13.62 10.67 -0.23
N PRO A 5 -12.44 11.04 -0.79
CA PRO A 5 -11.65 12.17 -0.28
C PRO A 5 -12.32 13.54 -0.39
N TYR A 6 -13.05 13.81 -1.47
CA TYR A 6 -13.55 15.16 -1.76
C TYR A 6 -15.04 15.21 -2.08
N ASN A 7 -15.39 15.18 -3.37
CA ASN A 7 -16.75 15.43 -3.87
C ASN A 7 -17.51 14.11 -4.06
N GLN A 8 -18.82 14.18 -4.04
CA GLN A 8 -19.71 13.03 -4.21
C GLN A 8 -19.93 12.64 -5.69
N GLU A 9 -19.69 13.55 -6.66
CA GLU A 9 -19.99 13.32 -8.07
C GLU A 9 -18.99 12.43 -8.79
N GLN A 10 -17.71 12.51 -8.44
CA GLN A 10 -16.66 11.68 -9.00
C GLN A 10 -16.60 10.29 -8.36
N THR A 11 -16.00 9.31 -9.06
CA THR A 11 -15.72 7.99 -8.49
C THR A 11 -14.72 8.06 -7.33
N LYS A 12 -14.69 7.06 -6.47
CA LYS A 12 -13.66 7.00 -5.40
C LYS A 12 -12.26 7.00 -6.00
N LYS A 13 -12.08 6.26 -7.09
CA LYS A 13 -10.79 6.12 -7.77
C LYS A 13 -10.26 7.46 -8.27
N GLU A 14 -11.07 8.23 -8.99
CA GLU A 14 -10.67 9.56 -9.50
C GLU A 14 -10.29 10.51 -8.37
N GLN A 15 -11.04 10.53 -7.28
CA GLN A 15 -10.74 11.38 -6.12
C GLN A 15 -9.49 10.93 -5.36
N VAL A 16 -9.24 9.61 -5.27
CA VAL A 16 -8.02 9.06 -4.67
C VAL A 16 -6.81 9.41 -5.53
N GLU A 17 -6.90 9.31 -6.86
CA GLU A 17 -5.85 9.74 -7.78
C GLU A 17 -5.53 11.22 -7.58
N GLU A 18 -6.53 12.11 -7.64
CA GLU A 18 -6.37 13.55 -7.43
C GLU A 18 -5.71 13.86 -6.07
N MET A 19 -6.19 13.22 -5.01
CA MET A 19 -5.62 13.40 -3.67
C MET A 19 -4.14 13.04 -3.61
N PHE A 20 -3.76 11.89 -4.18
CA PHE A 20 -2.36 11.45 -4.17
C PHE A 20 -1.49 12.32 -5.07
N ASP A 21 -1.99 12.79 -6.20
CA ASP A 21 -1.29 13.77 -7.04
C ASP A 21 -0.97 15.05 -6.25
N ASN A 22 -1.95 15.57 -5.51
CA ASN A 22 -1.79 16.80 -4.73
C ASN A 22 -0.75 16.68 -3.60
N ILE A 23 -0.66 15.52 -2.95
CA ILE A 23 0.25 15.34 -1.79
C ILE A 23 1.62 14.74 -2.16
N ALA A 24 1.81 14.25 -3.39
CA ALA A 24 3.01 13.53 -3.83
C ALA A 24 4.33 14.22 -3.46
N PRO A 25 4.52 15.55 -3.60
CA PRO A 25 5.79 16.19 -3.28
C PRO A 25 6.24 16.06 -1.82
N ASN A 26 5.28 15.95 -0.89
CA ASN A 26 5.55 15.93 0.55
C ASN A 26 5.23 14.57 1.20
N TYR A 27 4.75 13.61 0.40
CA TYR A 27 4.21 12.34 0.87
C TYR A 27 5.15 11.56 1.78
N ASP A 28 6.38 11.33 1.36
CA ASP A 28 7.36 10.55 2.14
C ASP A 28 7.67 11.20 3.49
N LYS A 29 7.94 12.52 3.47
CA LYS A 29 8.25 13.28 4.69
C LYS A 29 7.10 13.19 5.70
N LEU A 30 5.88 13.37 5.22
CA LEU A 30 4.69 13.31 6.05
C LEU A 30 4.45 11.91 6.62
N ASN A 31 4.52 10.87 5.80
CA ASN A 31 4.34 9.50 6.27
C ASN A 31 5.36 9.10 7.33
N HIS A 32 6.62 9.51 7.17
CA HIS A 32 7.64 9.25 8.17
C HIS A 32 7.39 9.98 9.49
N ILE A 33 6.92 11.23 9.44
CA ILE A 33 6.56 12.01 10.63
C ILE A 33 5.34 11.38 11.30
N ILE A 34 4.26 11.13 10.55
CA ILE A 34 3.00 10.60 11.05
C ILE A 34 3.18 9.20 11.66
N SER A 35 4.01 8.38 11.07
CA SER A 35 4.28 7.02 11.57
C SER A 35 5.40 6.97 12.61
N PHE A 36 6.02 8.09 12.98
CA PHE A 36 7.24 8.12 13.81
C PHE A 36 8.35 7.20 13.25
N ASN A 37 8.49 7.14 11.91
CA ASN A 37 9.38 6.23 11.17
C ASN A 37 9.10 4.72 11.39
N LEU A 38 8.00 4.33 12.01
CA LEU A 38 7.62 2.93 12.16
C LEU A 38 7.33 2.26 10.81
N ASP A 39 6.84 3.02 9.83
CA ASP A 39 6.62 2.57 8.45
C ASP A 39 7.87 1.93 7.84
N ARG A 40 9.05 2.47 8.10
CA ARG A 40 10.34 1.90 7.64
C ARG A 40 10.61 0.53 8.26
N ILE A 41 10.25 0.35 9.54
CA ILE A 41 10.41 -0.94 10.23
C ILE A 41 9.44 -1.97 9.64
N TRP A 42 8.19 -1.56 9.39
CA TRP A 42 7.18 -2.44 8.82
C TRP A 42 7.54 -2.84 7.38
N ARG A 43 7.97 -1.89 6.52
CA ARG A 43 8.45 -2.19 5.15
C ARG A 43 9.66 -3.13 5.16
N ARG A 44 10.60 -2.99 6.12
CA ARG A 44 11.72 -3.94 6.27
C ARG A 44 11.23 -5.36 6.60
N ARG A 45 10.12 -5.50 7.31
CA ARG A 45 9.53 -6.82 7.60
C ARG A 45 8.89 -7.41 6.35
N VAL A 46 8.15 -6.63 5.57
CA VAL A 46 7.63 -7.04 4.25
C VAL A 46 8.77 -7.51 3.35
N MET A 47 9.79 -6.71 3.18
CA MET A 47 10.97 -7.05 2.37
C MET A 47 11.63 -8.38 2.81
N ARG A 48 11.69 -8.67 4.14
CA ARG A 48 12.22 -9.96 4.61
C ARG A 48 11.35 -11.15 4.21
N ILE A 49 10.01 -10.96 4.15
CA ILE A 49 9.07 -12.00 3.70
C ILE A 49 9.30 -12.24 2.21
N VAL A 50 9.34 -11.18 1.40
CA VAL A 50 9.61 -11.25 -0.04
C VAL A 50 10.96 -11.93 -0.30
N ARG A 51 12.02 -11.57 0.43
CA ARG A 51 13.33 -12.22 0.28
C ARG A 51 13.30 -13.73 0.52
N ARG A 52 12.50 -14.18 1.50
CA ARG A 52 12.36 -15.61 1.80
C ARG A 52 11.63 -16.40 0.72
N SER A 53 10.79 -15.74 -0.09
CA SER A 53 10.10 -16.38 -1.20
C SER A 53 11.01 -16.68 -2.40
N LYS A 54 12.22 -16.11 -2.42
CA LYS A 54 13.18 -16.19 -3.54
C LYS A 54 12.59 -15.69 -4.87
N ALA A 55 11.61 -14.79 -4.79
CA ALA A 55 10.99 -14.16 -5.95
C ALA A 55 12.01 -13.36 -6.77
N THR A 56 11.91 -13.47 -8.08
CA THR A 56 12.72 -12.73 -9.05
C THR A 56 11.89 -11.69 -9.81
N LYS A 57 10.64 -12.00 -10.10
CA LYS A 57 9.67 -11.07 -10.71
C LYS A 57 8.67 -10.62 -9.65
N ILE A 58 8.76 -9.36 -9.27
CA ILE A 58 7.97 -8.79 -8.18
C ILE A 58 7.11 -7.67 -8.73
N MET A 59 5.85 -7.60 -8.30
CA MET A 59 4.96 -6.48 -8.57
C MET A 59 4.65 -5.75 -7.26
N ASP A 60 4.88 -4.43 -7.24
CA ASP A 60 4.51 -3.55 -6.12
C ASP A 60 3.33 -2.69 -6.54
N VAL A 61 2.13 -3.07 -6.10
CA VAL A 61 0.86 -2.42 -6.47
C VAL A 61 0.57 -1.30 -5.49
N ALA A 62 0.06 -0.17 -6.01
CA ALA A 62 0.00 1.09 -5.29
C ALA A 62 1.39 1.47 -4.74
N THR A 63 2.39 1.45 -5.62
CA THR A 63 3.80 1.63 -5.27
C THR A 63 4.10 3.02 -4.72
N GLY A 64 3.25 4.01 -5.01
CA GLY A 64 3.40 5.40 -4.61
C GLY A 64 4.73 5.98 -5.06
N THR A 65 5.47 6.53 -4.13
CA THR A 65 6.81 7.08 -4.36
C THR A 65 7.91 6.02 -4.48
N GLY A 66 7.58 4.73 -4.57
CA GLY A 66 8.52 3.63 -4.81
C GLY A 66 9.34 3.17 -3.60
N ASP A 67 9.02 3.60 -2.39
CA ASP A 67 9.82 3.28 -1.19
C ASP A 67 10.02 1.78 -0.95
N LEU A 68 8.95 0.98 -1.12
CA LEU A 68 9.04 -0.46 -0.92
C LEU A 68 9.79 -1.13 -2.08
N ALA A 69 9.47 -0.77 -3.32
CA ALA A 69 10.15 -1.27 -4.51
C ALA A 69 11.68 -1.03 -4.44
N ILE A 70 12.09 0.20 -4.11
CA ILE A 70 13.49 0.57 -3.92
C ILE A 70 14.14 -0.23 -2.76
N ALA A 71 13.43 -0.39 -1.64
CA ALA A 71 13.95 -1.15 -0.51
C ALA A 71 14.15 -2.64 -0.85
N ILE A 72 13.28 -3.22 -1.67
CA ILE A 72 13.38 -4.59 -2.17
C ILE A 72 14.58 -4.69 -3.14
N ALA A 73 14.64 -3.83 -4.16
CA ALA A 73 15.70 -3.85 -5.16
C ALA A 73 17.10 -3.74 -4.55
N LYS A 74 17.28 -2.89 -3.53
CA LYS A 74 18.57 -2.71 -2.85
C LYS A 74 19.04 -3.92 -2.03
N ARG A 75 18.15 -4.85 -1.71
CA ARG A 75 18.47 -5.94 -0.75
C ARG A 75 18.26 -7.33 -1.27
N ILE A 76 17.62 -7.45 -2.41
CA ILE A 76 17.38 -8.74 -3.06
C ILE A 76 17.94 -8.64 -4.47
N ASP A 77 19.14 -9.17 -4.66
CA ASP A 77 19.80 -9.15 -5.97
C ASP A 77 18.99 -9.93 -7.01
N ARG A 78 19.16 -9.55 -8.29
CA ARG A 78 18.52 -10.18 -9.46
C ARG A 78 16.99 -10.13 -9.48
N THR A 79 16.37 -9.19 -8.73
CA THR A 79 14.93 -8.96 -8.84
C THR A 79 14.62 -7.93 -9.91
N GLN A 80 13.58 -8.21 -10.70
CA GLN A 80 12.89 -7.26 -11.56
C GLN A 80 11.60 -6.86 -10.88
N ILE A 81 11.36 -5.56 -10.74
CA ILE A 81 10.22 -5.04 -10.00
C ILE A 81 9.39 -4.16 -10.94
N LEU A 82 8.11 -4.49 -11.05
CA LEU A 82 7.11 -3.63 -11.66
C LEU A 82 6.36 -2.89 -10.55
N GLY A 83 6.54 -1.59 -10.47
CA GLY A 83 5.75 -0.71 -9.60
C GLY A 83 4.58 -0.14 -10.37
N VAL A 84 3.36 -0.35 -9.88
CA VAL A 84 2.13 0.16 -10.50
C VAL A 84 1.43 1.12 -9.54
N ASP A 85 1.03 2.29 -10.04
CA ASP A 85 0.25 3.27 -9.27
C ASP A 85 -0.74 4.02 -10.17
N LEU A 86 -1.84 4.49 -9.59
CA LEU A 86 -2.82 5.35 -10.28
C LEU A 86 -2.27 6.77 -10.49
N SER A 87 -1.55 7.31 -9.50
CA SER A 87 -1.07 8.67 -9.47
C SER A 87 0.22 8.83 -10.28
N GLU A 88 0.16 9.60 -11.36
CA GLU A 88 1.34 9.92 -12.17
C GLU A 88 2.35 10.78 -11.40
N GLU A 89 1.88 11.68 -10.53
CA GLU A 89 2.75 12.52 -9.71
C GLU A 89 3.53 11.69 -8.67
N MET A 90 2.91 10.65 -8.07
CA MET A 90 3.61 9.68 -7.23
C MET A 90 4.68 8.94 -8.02
N LEU A 91 4.35 8.46 -9.22
CA LEU A 91 5.30 7.78 -10.10
C LEU A 91 6.44 8.72 -10.56
N ALA A 92 6.16 9.99 -10.78
CA ALA A 92 7.20 10.98 -11.10
C ALA A 92 8.19 11.14 -9.93
N VAL A 93 7.72 11.14 -8.68
CA VAL A 93 8.60 11.10 -7.50
C VAL A 93 9.38 9.80 -7.45
N ALA A 94 8.73 8.66 -7.68
CA ALA A 94 9.37 7.35 -7.69
C ALA A 94 10.47 7.25 -8.75
N ARG A 95 10.22 7.70 -9.99
CA ARG A 95 11.22 7.70 -11.07
C ARG A 95 12.46 8.51 -10.71
N ARG A 96 12.28 9.70 -10.13
CA ARG A 96 13.43 10.50 -9.63
C ARG A 96 14.23 9.76 -8.55
N LYS A 97 13.56 9.06 -7.64
CA LYS A 97 14.21 8.28 -6.57
C LYS A 97 14.93 7.05 -7.13
N VAL A 98 14.32 6.35 -8.07
CA VAL A 98 14.91 5.18 -8.76
C VAL A 98 16.17 5.61 -9.51
N HIS A 99 16.09 6.68 -10.30
CA HIS A 99 17.25 7.26 -11.02
C HIS A 99 18.38 7.66 -10.07
N LYS A 100 18.07 8.39 -9.00
CA LYS A 100 19.08 8.78 -7.99
C LYS A 100 19.79 7.59 -7.34
N GLN A 101 19.20 6.39 -7.40
CA GLN A 101 19.72 5.17 -6.79
C GLN A 101 20.37 4.23 -7.83
N GLY A 102 20.33 4.57 -9.13
CA GLY A 102 20.84 3.71 -10.21
C GLY A 102 20.09 2.38 -10.32
N LEU A 103 18.77 2.41 -10.18
CA LEU A 103 17.93 1.20 -10.15
C LEU A 103 17.00 1.07 -11.36
N GLU A 104 17.19 1.88 -12.42
CA GLU A 104 16.31 1.94 -13.59
C GLU A 104 16.24 0.61 -14.35
N GLU A 105 17.33 -0.15 -14.40
CA GLU A 105 17.35 -1.47 -15.02
C GLU A 105 16.60 -2.54 -14.19
N ARG A 106 16.24 -2.23 -12.95
CA ARG A 106 15.65 -3.18 -12.01
C ARG A 106 14.23 -2.84 -11.58
N ILE A 107 13.83 -1.58 -11.71
CA ILE A 107 12.52 -1.10 -11.32
C ILE A 107 11.89 -0.40 -12.51
N MET A 108 10.86 -0.99 -13.08
CA MET A 108 9.96 -0.38 -14.04
C MET A 108 8.75 0.20 -13.31
N LEU A 109 8.33 1.40 -13.71
CA LEU A 109 7.24 2.13 -13.06
C LEU A 109 6.18 2.50 -14.11
N GLU A 110 4.97 1.97 -13.94
CA GLU A 110 3.88 2.14 -14.87
C GLU A 110 2.62 2.70 -14.18
N LYS A 111 1.94 3.62 -14.87
CA LYS A 111 0.61 4.06 -14.46
C LYS A 111 -0.39 2.93 -14.72
N GLY A 112 -1.17 2.57 -13.69
CA GLY A 112 -2.15 1.50 -13.81
C GLY A 112 -3.06 1.41 -12.62
N ASP A 113 -4.18 0.74 -12.84
CA ASP A 113 -5.21 0.49 -11.84
C ASP A 113 -5.04 -0.93 -11.28
N ALA A 114 -4.97 -1.03 -9.95
CA ALA A 114 -4.91 -2.32 -9.25
C ALA A 114 -6.11 -3.23 -9.56
N GLU A 115 -7.24 -2.65 -9.97
CA GLU A 115 -8.46 -3.36 -10.34
C GLU A 115 -8.49 -3.79 -11.82
N ASN A 116 -7.49 -3.36 -12.60
CA ASN A 116 -7.35 -3.69 -14.03
C ASN A 116 -5.88 -3.74 -14.44
N LEU A 117 -5.20 -4.82 -14.07
CA LEU A 117 -3.78 -5.07 -14.38
C LEU A 117 -3.58 -5.78 -15.73
N HIS A 118 -4.30 -5.33 -16.79
CA HIS A 118 -4.27 -5.96 -18.09
C HIS A 118 -2.88 -5.98 -18.74
N MET A 119 -1.98 -5.05 -18.36
CA MET A 119 -0.59 -5.02 -18.82
C MET A 119 0.26 -6.17 -18.23
N VAL A 120 -0.24 -6.88 -17.22
CA VAL A 120 0.48 -7.98 -16.56
C VAL A 120 -0.15 -9.32 -16.94
N GLU A 121 0.65 -10.21 -17.52
CA GLU A 121 0.22 -11.54 -17.92
C GLU A 121 -0.21 -12.39 -16.72
N THR A 122 -1.21 -13.24 -16.92
CA THR A 122 -1.67 -14.18 -15.90
C THR A 122 -0.56 -15.14 -15.50
N GLY A 123 -0.31 -15.28 -14.20
CA GLY A 123 0.67 -16.24 -13.68
C GLY A 123 2.14 -15.86 -13.91
N SER A 124 2.44 -14.60 -14.25
CA SER A 124 3.79 -14.14 -14.58
C SER A 124 4.61 -13.63 -13.41
N ILE A 125 3.98 -13.34 -12.27
CA ILE A 125 4.58 -12.69 -11.09
C ILE A 125 4.88 -13.73 -9.99
N ASP A 126 6.09 -13.70 -9.45
CA ASP A 126 6.50 -14.57 -8.32
C ASP A 126 5.98 -14.06 -6.97
N ALA A 127 6.01 -12.75 -6.78
CA ALA A 127 5.49 -12.12 -5.56
C ALA A 127 4.86 -10.76 -5.88
N ALA A 128 3.73 -10.47 -5.21
CA ALA A 128 3.11 -9.17 -5.23
C ALA A 128 3.13 -8.53 -3.83
N THR A 129 3.30 -7.21 -3.78
CA THR A 129 3.26 -6.43 -2.54
C THR A 129 2.28 -5.27 -2.68
N VAL A 130 1.62 -4.91 -1.57
CA VAL A 130 0.87 -3.67 -1.43
C VAL A 130 1.18 -3.09 -0.06
N ALA A 131 1.67 -1.86 0.01
CA ALA A 131 1.91 -1.18 1.27
C ALA A 131 1.09 0.09 1.38
N PHE A 132 0.08 0.09 2.27
CA PHE A 132 -0.82 1.21 2.56
C PHE A 132 -1.71 1.63 1.39
N GLY A 133 -2.01 0.69 0.48
CA GLY A 133 -2.75 0.95 -0.75
C GLY A 133 -4.13 0.28 -0.81
N VAL A 134 -4.29 -0.94 -0.25
CA VAL A 134 -5.51 -1.74 -0.45
C VAL A 134 -6.79 -1.09 0.07
N ARG A 135 -6.72 -0.25 1.10
CA ARG A 135 -7.88 0.47 1.64
C ARG A 135 -8.44 1.51 0.65
N ASN A 136 -7.63 1.94 -0.30
CA ASN A 136 -7.99 2.94 -1.30
C ASN A 136 -8.63 2.34 -2.55
N PHE A 137 -8.61 1.01 -2.73
CA PHE A 137 -9.28 0.36 -3.83
C PHE A 137 -10.78 0.68 -3.80
N GLU A 138 -11.36 1.00 -4.95
CA GLU A 138 -12.80 1.23 -5.08
C GLU A 138 -13.57 -0.08 -4.97
N ASN A 139 -13.09 -1.12 -5.68
CA ASN A 139 -13.54 -2.49 -5.56
C ASN A 139 -12.42 -3.35 -4.97
N LEU A 140 -12.41 -3.48 -3.65
CA LEU A 140 -11.37 -4.24 -2.93
C LEU A 140 -11.22 -5.67 -3.45
N GLU A 141 -12.32 -6.40 -3.61
CA GLU A 141 -12.27 -7.78 -4.10
C GLU A 141 -11.83 -7.87 -5.56
N GLY A 142 -12.23 -6.89 -6.39
CA GLY A 142 -11.80 -6.78 -7.78
C GLY A 142 -10.29 -6.65 -7.89
N GLY A 143 -9.69 -5.70 -7.17
CA GLY A 143 -8.24 -5.52 -7.15
C GLY A 143 -7.49 -6.73 -6.59
N LEU A 144 -8.01 -7.37 -5.54
CA LEU A 144 -7.40 -8.59 -5.01
C LEU A 144 -7.47 -9.75 -5.99
N LYS A 145 -8.55 -9.90 -6.78
CA LYS A 145 -8.68 -10.90 -7.85
C LYS A 145 -7.68 -10.66 -8.98
N GLU A 146 -7.50 -9.40 -9.39
CA GLU A 146 -6.50 -9.06 -10.41
C GLU A 146 -5.07 -9.35 -9.92
N ILE A 147 -4.73 -9.01 -8.70
CA ILE A 147 -3.44 -9.37 -8.12
C ILE A 147 -3.29 -10.90 -8.05
N HIS A 148 -4.32 -11.62 -7.63
CA HIS A 148 -4.31 -13.09 -7.62
C HIS A 148 -4.11 -13.68 -9.02
N ARG A 149 -4.76 -13.10 -10.05
CA ARG A 149 -4.60 -13.53 -11.45
C ARG A 149 -3.14 -13.43 -11.90
N THR A 150 -2.48 -12.30 -11.62
CA THR A 150 -1.10 -12.05 -12.07
C THR A 150 -0.07 -12.95 -11.41
N LEU A 151 -0.31 -13.40 -10.18
CA LEU A 151 0.59 -14.31 -9.47
C LEU A 151 0.60 -15.70 -10.12
N ARG A 152 1.79 -16.31 -10.20
CA ARG A 152 1.91 -17.73 -10.54
C ARG A 152 1.44 -18.64 -9.41
N GLU A 153 1.17 -19.90 -9.69
CA GLU A 153 0.89 -20.88 -8.65
C GLU A 153 2.04 -20.95 -7.63
N GLY A 154 1.69 -20.93 -6.34
CA GLY A 154 2.63 -20.82 -5.24
C GLY A 154 3.26 -19.43 -5.07
N GLY A 155 2.84 -18.45 -5.88
CA GLY A 155 3.27 -17.06 -5.78
C GLY A 155 2.86 -16.42 -4.46
N LYS A 156 3.67 -15.50 -3.96
CA LYS A 156 3.44 -14.84 -2.65
C LYS A 156 2.73 -13.51 -2.81
N PHE A 157 1.74 -13.27 -1.96
CA PHE A 157 1.13 -11.96 -1.79
C PHE A 157 1.40 -11.43 -0.39
N VAL A 158 1.89 -10.19 -0.30
CA VAL A 158 2.23 -9.56 0.99
C VAL A 158 1.58 -8.19 1.06
N VAL A 159 0.68 -8.00 2.01
CA VAL A 159 0.01 -6.71 2.27
C VAL A 159 0.52 -6.14 3.59
N LEU A 160 0.84 -4.85 3.58
CA LEU A 160 1.05 -4.04 4.78
C LEU A 160 -0.04 -2.97 4.81
N GLU A 161 -0.91 -3.01 5.82
CA GLU A 161 -1.99 -2.01 5.91
C GLU A 161 -2.23 -1.56 7.34
N LEU A 162 -2.71 -0.31 7.47
CA LEU A 162 -3.10 0.29 8.74
C LEU A 162 -4.41 -0.31 9.25
N SER A 163 -4.61 -0.25 10.55
CA SER A 163 -5.81 -0.77 11.18
C SER A 163 -6.05 -0.11 12.54
N VAL A 164 -7.28 -0.16 13.01
CA VAL A 164 -7.66 0.32 14.34
C VAL A 164 -7.22 -0.70 15.40
N PRO A 165 -6.45 -0.30 16.42
CA PRO A 165 -6.04 -1.19 17.49
C PRO A 165 -7.23 -1.74 18.29
N LYS A 166 -7.22 -3.05 18.61
CA LYS A 166 -8.30 -3.69 19.40
C LYS A 166 -8.22 -3.38 20.89
N ASN A 167 -7.03 -3.17 21.45
CA ASN A 167 -6.87 -2.82 22.84
C ASN A 167 -7.49 -1.45 23.12
N ARG A 168 -8.43 -1.36 24.09
CA ARG A 168 -9.21 -0.15 24.37
C ARG A 168 -8.34 1.06 24.74
N PHE A 169 -7.27 0.83 25.48
CA PHE A 169 -6.35 1.89 25.90
C PHE A 169 -5.56 2.43 24.72
N ILE A 170 -4.96 1.55 23.92
CA ILE A 170 -4.19 1.93 22.73
C ILE A 170 -5.10 2.59 21.67
N ARG A 171 -6.32 2.07 21.51
CA ARG A 171 -7.33 2.67 20.61
C ARG A 171 -7.71 4.07 21.01
N TRP A 172 -7.83 4.35 22.32
CA TRP A 172 -8.12 5.70 22.79
C TRP A 172 -6.99 6.68 22.41
N PHE A 173 -5.73 6.33 22.65
CA PHE A 173 -4.59 7.16 22.25
C PHE A 173 -4.51 7.30 20.74
N TYR A 174 -4.71 6.21 19.99
CA TYR A 174 -4.73 6.21 18.53
C TYR A 174 -5.82 7.17 18.00
N ALA A 175 -7.03 7.12 18.54
CA ALA A 175 -8.14 8.00 18.16
C ALA A 175 -7.82 9.47 18.45
N GLN A 176 -7.23 9.81 19.61
CA GLN A 176 -6.80 11.19 19.91
C GLN A 176 -5.75 11.66 18.90
N TYR A 177 -4.79 10.81 18.57
CA TYR A 177 -3.75 11.12 17.63
C TYR A 177 -4.31 11.27 16.20
N SER A 178 -5.05 10.27 15.71
CA SER A 178 -5.51 10.20 14.31
C SER A 178 -6.56 11.26 13.96
N HIS A 179 -7.49 11.58 14.88
CA HIS A 179 -8.59 12.51 14.60
C HIS A 179 -8.34 13.95 15.05
N ARG A 180 -7.39 14.19 15.99
CA ARG A 180 -7.15 15.55 16.50
C ARG A 180 -5.78 16.11 16.15
N ILE A 181 -4.72 15.29 16.20
CA ILE A 181 -3.34 15.75 16.00
C ILE A 181 -2.95 15.68 14.53
N LEU A 182 -3.26 14.56 13.87
CA LEU A 182 -2.84 14.28 12.50
C LEU A 182 -3.37 15.28 11.46
N PRO A 183 -4.65 15.70 11.48
CA PRO A 183 -5.14 16.74 10.56
C PRO A 183 -4.41 18.08 10.74
N GLY A 184 -4.03 18.42 11.97
CA GLY A 184 -3.25 19.63 12.25
C GLY A 184 -1.83 19.57 11.67
N ILE A 185 -1.13 18.45 11.83
CA ILE A 185 0.19 18.22 11.24
C ILE A 185 0.10 18.26 9.71
N GLY A 186 -0.90 17.58 9.15
CA GLY A 186 -1.14 17.57 7.70
C GLY A 186 -1.36 18.98 7.15
N ALA A 187 -2.19 19.77 7.81
CA ALA A 187 -2.49 21.14 7.43
C ALA A 187 -1.26 22.08 7.43
N MET A 188 -0.26 21.81 8.27
CA MET A 188 0.98 22.61 8.36
C MET A 188 1.99 22.27 7.25
N ILE A 189 2.01 21.02 6.76
CA ILE A 189 3.06 20.54 5.87
C ILE A 189 2.53 20.32 4.45
N SER A 190 1.25 19.97 4.29
CA SER A 190 0.59 19.75 3.01
C SER A 190 -0.38 20.87 2.68
N LYS A 191 -0.51 21.20 1.39
CA LYS A 191 -1.54 22.13 0.90
C LYS A 191 -2.95 21.49 0.93
N ASP A 192 -3.03 20.15 1.00
CA ASP A 192 -4.26 19.40 1.00
C ASP A 192 -4.61 18.90 2.41
N LYS A 193 -5.47 19.64 3.09
CA LYS A 193 -5.98 19.27 4.43
C LYS A 193 -6.90 18.06 4.38
N GLN A 194 -7.64 17.89 3.27
CA GLN A 194 -8.65 16.85 3.15
C GLN A 194 -8.04 15.44 3.12
N ALA A 195 -6.86 15.29 2.52
CA ALA A 195 -6.13 14.03 2.54
C ALA A 195 -5.86 13.49 3.96
N TYR A 196 -5.69 14.39 4.95
CA TYR A 196 -5.41 14.00 6.34
C TYR A 196 -6.68 13.84 7.19
N VAL A 197 -7.83 14.29 6.70
CA VAL A 197 -9.15 13.90 7.22
C VAL A 197 -9.51 12.52 6.66
N TYR A 198 -9.31 12.30 5.36
CA TYR A 198 -9.57 11.03 4.70
C TYR A 198 -8.76 9.85 5.26
N LEU A 199 -7.50 10.09 5.67
CA LEU A 199 -6.63 9.01 6.15
C LEU A 199 -7.23 8.24 7.35
N PRO A 200 -7.60 8.84 8.49
CA PRO A 200 -8.22 8.10 9.59
C PRO A 200 -9.56 7.47 9.19
N GLU A 201 -10.38 8.18 8.41
CA GLU A 201 -11.68 7.69 7.96
C GLU A 201 -11.54 6.45 7.06
N SER A 202 -10.59 6.44 6.13
CA SER A 202 -10.31 5.28 5.27
C SER A 202 -9.79 4.06 6.06
N ILE A 203 -9.09 4.29 7.18
CA ILE A 203 -8.64 3.21 8.08
C ILE A 203 -9.82 2.63 8.86
N ASP A 204 -10.75 3.49 9.30
CA ASP A 204 -11.93 3.07 10.06
C ASP A 204 -12.90 2.27 9.16
N GLU A 205 -13.02 2.63 7.87
CA GLU A 205 -13.86 1.91 6.90
C GLU A 205 -13.25 0.59 6.43
N PHE A 206 -11.92 0.48 6.47
CA PHE A 206 -11.23 -0.74 6.00
C PHE A 206 -11.63 -1.96 6.83
N PRO A 207 -11.83 -3.14 6.21
CA PRO A 207 -12.23 -4.33 6.92
C PRO A 207 -11.33 -4.66 8.12
N ALA A 208 -11.97 -5.01 9.24
CA ALA A 208 -11.24 -5.49 10.41
C ALA A 208 -10.24 -6.60 10.02
N PRO A 209 -9.10 -6.72 10.71
CA PRO A 209 -8.02 -7.61 10.29
C PRO A 209 -8.44 -9.09 10.08
N GLU A 210 -9.39 -9.59 10.85
CA GLU A 210 -9.94 -10.93 10.68
C GLU A 210 -10.80 -11.03 9.42
N ARG A 211 -11.64 -10.00 9.18
CA ARG A 211 -12.48 -9.95 7.98
C ARG A 211 -11.66 -9.85 6.72
N PHE A 212 -10.56 -9.09 6.73
CA PHE A 212 -9.67 -9.01 5.57
C PHE A 212 -8.99 -10.38 5.27
N VAL A 213 -8.65 -11.17 6.29
CA VAL A 213 -8.18 -12.56 6.09
C VAL A 213 -9.24 -13.42 5.40
N GLU A 214 -10.52 -13.27 5.78
CA GLU A 214 -11.62 -14.00 5.13
C GLU A 214 -11.79 -13.56 3.66
N ILE A 215 -11.70 -12.27 3.38
CA ILE A 215 -11.76 -11.72 2.01
C ILE A 215 -10.63 -12.32 1.17
N LEU A 216 -9.39 -12.33 1.66
CA LEU A 216 -8.26 -12.93 0.95
C LEU A 216 -8.51 -14.40 0.62
N LYS A 217 -9.04 -15.18 1.57
CA LYS A 217 -9.41 -16.59 1.34
C LYS A 217 -10.56 -16.72 0.32
N GLY A 218 -11.55 -15.85 0.40
CA GLY A 218 -12.69 -15.82 -0.54
C GLY A 218 -12.27 -15.51 -1.99
N VAL A 219 -11.21 -14.73 -2.18
CA VAL A 219 -10.61 -14.47 -3.50
C VAL A 219 -9.84 -15.68 -4.05
N GLY A 220 -9.43 -16.63 -3.19
CA GLY A 220 -8.70 -17.83 -3.59
C GLY A 220 -7.29 -17.94 -3.00
N PHE A 221 -6.85 -16.99 -2.21
CA PHE A 221 -5.56 -17.09 -1.54
C PHE A 221 -5.54 -18.18 -0.46
N LYS A 222 -4.44 -18.93 -0.41
CA LYS A 222 -4.18 -20.03 0.55
C LYS A 222 -3.16 -19.57 1.60
N ASP A 223 -3.02 -20.34 2.67
CA ASP A 223 -2.01 -20.12 3.73
C ASP A 223 -1.96 -18.68 4.28
N VAL A 224 -3.12 -18.03 4.40
CA VAL A 224 -3.21 -16.64 4.82
C VAL A 224 -2.77 -16.50 6.27
N LYS A 225 -1.65 -15.82 6.49
CA LYS A 225 -1.07 -15.51 7.81
C LYS A 225 -1.15 -14.02 8.07
N ARG A 226 -1.50 -13.65 9.29
CA ARG A 226 -1.56 -12.26 9.72
C ARG A 226 -0.62 -12.02 10.90
N ARG A 227 0.12 -10.91 10.85
CA ARG A 227 1.02 -10.49 11.93
C ARG A 227 0.77 -9.03 12.28
N LYS A 228 0.32 -8.78 13.52
CA LYS A 228 0.15 -7.42 14.02
C LYS A 228 1.49 -6.71 14.18
N GLN A 229 1.50 -5.42 13.90
CA GLN A 229 2.62 -4.51 14.06
C GLN A 229 2.23 -3.43 15.06
N SER A 230 3.20 -2.95 15.85
CA SER A 230 3.03 -1.79 16.77
C SER A 230 1.67 -1.84 17.50
N PHE A 231 1.46 -2.90 18.26
CA PHE A 231 0.23 -3.14 19.05
C PHE A 231 -1.09 -3.19 18.24
N GLY A 232 -1.01 -3.38 16.92
CA GLY A 232 -2.17 -3.50 16.04
C GLY A 232 -2.53 -2.21 15.29
N VAL A 233 -1.65 -1.20 15.28
CA VAL A 233 -1.79 -0.01 14.42
C VAL A 233 -1.61 -0.35 12.94
N ALA A 234 -0.85 -1.39 12.65
CA ALA A 234 -0.74 -1.94 11.31
C ALA A 234 -0.69 -3.48 11.36
N HIS A 235 -1.00 -4.11 10.24
CA HIS A 235 -0.88 -5.55 10.06
C HIS A 235 -0.12 -5.89 8.77
N ILE A 236 0.66 -6.95 8.83
CA ILE A 236 1.22 -7.59 7.64
C ILE A 236 0.44 -8.88 7.41
N TYR A 237 -0.07 -9.03 6.19
CA TYR A 237 -0.72 -10.24 5.71
C TYR A 237 0.19 -10.90 4.70
N GLU A 238 0.37 -12.21 4.83
CA GLU A 238 1.13 -13.05 3.90
C GLU A 238 0.19 -14.15 3.42
N ALA A 239 0.08 -14.29 2.11
CA ALA A 239 -0.79 -15.25 1.47
C ALA A 239 -0.09 -15.93 0.29
N VAL A 240 -0.64 -17.03 -0.19
CA VAL A 240 -0.13 -17.82 -1.33
C VAL A 240 -1.27 -18.01 -2.32
N LYS A 241 -0.98 -17.91 -3.62
CA LYS A 241 -1.90 -18.36 -4.67
C LYS A 241 -1.97 -19.86 -4.73
#